data_dfbfbdf45ff7a47088bf89ce5e342eb0
#
_entry.id   dfbfbdf45ff7a47088bf89ce5e342eb0
#
_cell.length_a   1.000
_cell.length_b   1.000
_cell.length_c   1.000
_cell.angle_alpha   90.00
_cell.angle_beta   90.00
_cell.angle_gamma   90.00
#
_symmetry.space_group_name_H-M   'P 1'
#
loop_
_entity.id
_entity.type
_entity.pdbx_description
1 polymer ?
#
loop_
_entity_poly.entity_id
_entity_poly.type
_entity_poly.pdbx_seq_one_letter_code
_entity_poly.pdbx_strand_id
1 'polypeptide(L)'
;MANLFNINNENLQNDVVIQQTPGLNAAAAFNIVGSIASEENALAALIQEEADKLALLTGASSTFANFTDLTESITRTLKTVLLKNTVLEAKLTETINYIDNENFTITPAFVDNLIAILNRIANEENALGNLIGTLGNAVRLLAPSLTLAQLQTVDQIVISIMRVITEKNLVLLSKLRRIVSFIVNNSAAFPTPTAAQVAATVAAINSLITSIVVEENGLAVLIEGEAAKLNRAVALTTTAAGIPALLAFNTTITSVIDIVVQKNMILEAKLEDILALLALGFTPAQLAVFAVTLSNLQQSIANEEFALATLIGNEALKVNAVAGITPGNIGNLVLVNDSVTTLLESITLKNMILQQKNLEVINFILAL
;
A
#
# COMPACT_ATOMS: atom_id res chain seq x y z
N MET A 1 -21.28 9.46 -21.10
CA MET A 1 -21.74 8.79 -19.88
C MET A 1 -21.94 9.80 -18.74
N ALA A 2 -22.88 10.73 -18.93
CA ALA A 2 -23.11 11.84 -17.98
C ALA A 2 -24.59 11.95 -17.57
N ASN A 3 -25.33 10.83 -17.46
CA ASN A 3 -26.76 10.86 -17.17
C ASN A 3 -27.25 9.76 -16.21
N LEU A 4 -26.41 9.26 -15.31
CA LEU A 4 -26.82 8.22 -14.34
C LEU A 4 -26.98 8.70 -12.89
N PHE A 5 -26.75 9.98 -12.58
CA PHE A 5 -26.86 10.54 -11.23
C PHE A 5 -27.73 11.78 -11.11
N ASN A 6 -28.68 11.99 -12.03
CA ASN A 6 -29.67 13.07 -11.87
C ASN A 6 -30.96 12.48 -11.27
N ILE A 7 -30.91 12.10 -9.99
CA ILE A 7 -32.10 11.87 -9.18
C ILE A 7 -32.51 13.24 -8.66
N ASN A 8 -33.55 13.81 -9.26
CA ASN A 8 -34.17 15.04 -8.81
C ASN A 8 -34.59 14.93 -7.33
N ASN A 9 -33.92 15.70 -6.49
CA ASN A 9 -34.12 15.78 -5.04
C ASN A 9 -35.37 16.62 -4.65
N GLU A 10 -36.35 16.79 -5.53
CA GLU A 10 -37.47 17.74 -5.28
C GLU A 10 -38.76 17.10 -4.76
N ASN A 11 -38.82 15.79 -4.46
CA ASN A 11 -40.07 15.14 -4.03
C ASN A 11 -39.98 14.23 -2.79
N LEU A 12 -39.04 14.46 -1.88
CA LEU A 12 -38.95 13.71 -0.61
C LEU A 12 -39.24 14.57 0.63
N GLN A 13 -40.02 15.64 0.51
CA GLN A 13 -40.59 16.34 1.65
C GLN A 13 -42.07 15.92 1.83
N ASN A 14 -42.30 14.65 2.07
CA ASN A 14 -43.51 14.22 2.77
C ASN A 14 -43.08 13.62 4.10
N ASP A 15 -43.39 14.38 5.18
CA ASP A 15 -43.24 14.01 6.56
C ASP A 15 -43.93 12.66 6.89
N VAL A 16 -43.28 11.55 6.57
CA VAL A 16 -43.51 10.31 7.29
C VAL A 16 -42.66 10.42 8.54
N VAL A 17 -43.23 10.98 9.61
CA VAL A 17 -42.72 10.79 10.97
C VAL A 17 -42.83 9.28 11.27
N ILE A 18 -41.86 8.51 10.80
CA ILE A 18 -41.64 7.16 11.31
C ILE A 18 -41.21 7.41 12.75
N GLN A 19 -42.11 7.08 13.72
CA GLN A 19 -41.70 6.91 15.11
C GLN A 19 -40.64 5.79 15.11
N GLN A 20 -39.39 6.21 15.01
CA GLN A 20 -38.23 5.32 15.05
C GLN A 20 -38.17 4.77 16.46
N THR A 21 -38.34 3.48 16.62
CA THR A 21 -37.92 2.78 17.82
C THR A 21 -36.38 2.78 17.82
N PRO A 22 -35.69 3.55 18.67
CA PRO A 22 -34.25 3.80 18.58
C PRO A 22 -33.41 2.51 18.53
N GLY A 23 -33.86 1.42 19.15
CA GLY A 23 -33.15 0.16 19.20
C GLY A 23 -33.12 -0.64 17.88
N LEU A 24 -34.17 -0.50 17.01
CA LEU A 24 -34.19 -1.19 15.73
C LEU A 24 -33.21 -0.60 14.70
N ASN A 25 -33.04 0.72 14.74
CA ASN A 25 -32.14 1.44 13.85
C ASN A 25 -30.67 1.22 14.22
N ALA A 26 -30.35 1.13 15.52
CA ALA A 26 -29.01 0.81 15.99
C ALA A 26 -28.54 -0.57 15.50
N ALA A 27 -29.40 -1.61 15.65
CA ALA A 27 -29.07 -2.95 15.20
C ALA A 27 -28.84 -3.02 13.67
N ALA A 28 -29.65 -2.30 12.89
CA ALA A 28 -29.46 -2.20 11.44
C ALA A 28 -28.13 -1.52 11.08
N ALA A 29 -27.77 -0.40 11.73
CA ALA A 29 -26.50 0.28 11.52
C ALA A 29 -25.31 -0.62 11.88
N PHE A 30 -25.38 -1.33 13.01
CA PHE A 30 -24.33 -2.28 13.41
C PHE A 30 -24.17 -3.44 12.43
N ASN A 31 -25.27 -3.95 11.88
CA ASN A 31 -25.25 -4.99 10.87
C ASN A 31 -24.64 -4.52 9.52
N ILE A 32 -24.83 -3.24 9.16
CA ILE A 32 -24.17 -2.66 8.00
C ILE A 32 -22.65 -2.68 8.17
N VAL A 33 -22.14 -2.31 9.36
CA VAL A 33 -20.70 -2.38 9.66
C VAL A 33 -20.17 -3.82 9.54
N GLY A 34 -20.91 -4.80 10.06
CA GLY A 34 -20.56 -6.23 9.91
C GLY A 34 -20.58 -6.72 8.46
N SER A 35 -21.53 -6.21 7.64
CA SER A 35 -21.59 -6.56 6.21
C SER A 35 -20.40 -6.00 5.42
N ILE A 36 -19.94 -4.78 5.76
CA ILE A 36 -18.74 -4.18 5.17
C ILE A 36 -17.52 -5.07 5.45
N ALA A 37 -17.32 -5.52 6.69
CA ALA A 37 -16.23 -6.43 7.04
C ALA A 37 -16.24 -7.73 6.20
N SER A 38 -17.42 -8.26 5.91
CA SER A 38 -17.55 -9.47 5.09
C SER A 38 -17.20 -9.22 3.61
N GLU A 39 -17.64 -8.09 3.04
CA GLU A 39 -17.31 -7.69 1.67
C GLU A 39 -15.78 -7.43 1.54
N GLU A 40 -15.15 -6.78 2.50
CA GLU A 40 -13.70 -6.53 2.51
C GLU A 40 -12.88 -7.82 2.56
N ASN A 41 -13.33 -8.81 3.31
CA ASN A 41 -12.67 -10.12 3.32
C ASN A 41 -12.67 -10.78 1.93
N ALA A 42 -13.76 -10.67 1.20
CA ALA A 42 -13.84 -11.20 -0.16
C ALA A 42 -12.92 -10.43 -1.13
N LEU A 43 -12.79 -9.11 -0.95
CA LEU A 43 -11.87 -8.30 -1.76
C LEU A 43 -10.40 -8.62 -1.46
N ALA A 44 -10.03 -8.86 -0.19
CA ALA A 44 -8.70 -9.31 0.19
C ALA A 44 -8.34 -10.64 -0.50
N ALA A 45 -9.24 -11.62 -0.46
CA ALA A 45 -9.05 -12.89 -1.14
C ALA A 45 -8.88 -12.72 -2.66
N LEU A 46 -9.67 -11.85 -3.29
CA LEU A 46 -9.54 -11.58 -4.72
C LEU A 46 -8.18 -10.96 -5.09
N ILE A 47 -7.67 -10.04 -4.28
CA ILE A 47 -6.34 -9.43 -4.50
C ILE A 47 -5.24 -10.48 -4.34
N GLN A 48 -5.37 -11.37 -3.33
CA GLN A 48 -4.40 -12.45 -3.13
C GLN A 48 -4.36 -13.40 -4.33
N GLU A 49 -5.51 -13.75 -4.90
CA GLU A 49 -5.59 -14.57 -6.12
C GLU A 49 -4.93 -13.89 -7.32
N GLU A 50 -5.00 -12.55 -7.43
CA GLU A 50 -4.28 -11.82 -8.47
C GLU A 50 -2.74 -11.86 -8.25
N ALA A 51 -2.27 -11.82 -7.00
CA ALA A 51 -0.86 -12.03 -6.67
C ALA A 51 -0.40 -13.45 -7.02
N ASP A 52 -1.21 -14.45 -6.70
CA ASP A 52 -0.90 -15.87 -6.95
C ASP A 52 -0.86 -16.17 -8.46
N LYS A 53 -1.75 -15.56 -9.27
CA LYS A 53 -1.68 -15.64 -10.74
C LYS A 53 -0.36 -15.07 -11.27
N LEU A 54 0.07 -13.92 -10.76
CA LEU A 54 1.33 -13.32 -11.19
C LEU A 54 2.55 -14.18 -10.80
N ALA A 55 2.47 -14.88 -9.67
CA ALA A 55 3.49 -15.82 -9.21
C ALA A 55 3.67 -17.03 -10.14
N LEU A 56 2.70 -17.33 -11.03
CA LEU A 56 2.81 -18.38 -12.04
C LEU A 56 3.76 -18.02 -13.18
N LEU A 57 4.20 -16.76 -13.30
CA LEU A 57 5.20 -16.34 -14.27
C LEU A 57 6.59 -16.80 -13.84
N THR A 58 6.89 -18.08 -14.09
CA THR A 58 8.17 -18.71 -13.77
C THR A 58 8.73 -19.48 -14.97
N GLY A 59 10.05 -19.58 -15.08
CA GLY A 59 10.69 -20.39 -16.13
C GLY A 59 10.21 -20.03 -17.55
N ALA A 60 9.75 -21.02 -18.31
CA ALA A 60 9.33 -20.84 -19.72
C ALA A 60 8.06 -19.99 -19.89
N SER A 61 7.22 -19.83 -18.82
CA SER A 61 6.04 -18.96 -18.87
C SER A 61 6.38 -17.49 -18.68
N SER A 62 7.57 -17.16 -18.20
CA SER A 62 8.06 -15.80 -17.96
C SER A 62 8.46 -15.12 -19.28
N THR A 63 7.48 -14.86 -20.13
CA THR A 63 7.67 -14.11 -21.40
C THR A 63 7.11 -12.71 -21.27
N PHE A 64 7.63 -11.76 -22.07
CA PHE A 64 7.13 -10.39 -22.11
C PHE A 64 5.62 -10.33 -22.45
N ALA A 65 5.15 -11.14 -23.41
CA ALA A 65 3.74 -11.18 -23.80
C ALA A 65 2.85 -11.66 -22.63
N ASN A 66 3.20 -12.78 -22.00
CA ASN A 66 2.43 -13.31 -20.86
C ASN A 66 2.40 -12.32 -19.69
N PHE A 67 3.53 -11.64 -19.42
CA PHE A 67 3.58 -10.60 -18.38
C PHE A 67 2.62 -9.45 -18.72
N THR A 68 2.66 -8.95 -19.97
CA THR A 68 1.81 -7.83 -20.40
C THR A 68 0.33 -8.18 -20.29
N ASP A 69 -0.09 -9.33 -20.84
CA ASP A 69 -1.48 -9.77 -20.85
C ASP A 69 -2.01 -9.97 -19.43
N LEU A 70 -1.21 -10.62 -18.58
CA LEU A 70 -1.60 -10.92 -17.20
C LEU A 70 -1.71 -9.63 -16.36
N THR A 71 -0.71 -8.75 -16.45
CA THR A 71 -0.69 -7.50 -15.70
C THR A 71 -1.78 -6.51 -16.15
N GLU A 72 -2.18 -6.51 -17.42
CA GLU A 72 -3.34 -5.76 -17.89
C GLU A 72 -4.63 -6.30 -17.26
N SER A 73 -4.80 -7.62 -17.20
CA SER A 73 -5.94 -8.24 -16.54
C SER A 73 -6.00 -7.90 -15.06
N ILE A 74 -4.87 -8.03 -14.34
CA ILE A 74 -4.74 -7.68 -12.92
C ILE A 74 -5.09 -6.20 -12.69
N THR A 75 -4.59 -5.30 -13.53
CA THR A 75 -4.87 -3.86 -13.41
C THR A 75 -6.36 -3.57 -13.53
N ARG A 76 -7.09 -4.26 -14.40
CA ARG A 76 -8.55 -4.11 -14.54
C ARG A 76 -9.28 -4.61 -13.30
N THR A 77 -8.89 -5.75 -12.76
CA THR A 77 -9.47 -6.29 -11.50
C THR A 77 -9.23 -5.31 -10.35
N LEU A 78 -8.00 -4.83 -10.16
CA LEU A 78 -7.65 -3.89 -9.10
C LEU A 78 -8.45 -2.58 -9.18
N LYS A 79 -8.66 -2.02 -10.37
CA LYS A 79 -9.51 -0.82 -10.55
C LYS A 79 -10.95 -1.08 -10.11
N THR A 80 -11.50 -2.26 -10.40
CA THR A 80 -12.84 -2.63 -9.95
C THR A 80 -12.90 -2.80 -8.44
N VAL A 81 -11.88 -3.43 -7.85
CA VAL A 81 -11.73 -3.55 -6.39
C VAL A 81 -11.63 -2.18 -5.73
N LEU A 82 -10.85 -1.25 -6.29
CA LEU A 82 -10.72 0.12 -5.79
C LEU A 82 -12.09 0.83 -5.78
N LEU A 83 -12.85 0.78 -6.87
CA LEU A 83 -14.19 1.37 -6.93
C LEU A 83 -15.13 0.77 -5.87
N LYS A 84 -15.10 -0.55 -5.69
CA LYS A 84 -15.89 -1.21 -4.64
C LYS A 84 -15.47 -0.75 -3.25
N ASN A 85 -14.17 -0.65 -2.98
CA ASN A 85 -13.65 -0.17 -1.70
C ASN A 85 -14.03 1.28 -1.40
N THR A 86 -14.05 2.16 -2.41
CA THR A 86 -14.52 3.55 -2.25
C THR A 86 -16.00 3.59 -1.83
N VAL A 87 -16.83 2.72 -2.39
CA VAL A 87 -18.24 2.61 -1.97
C VAL A 87 -18.36 2.09 -0.54
N LEU A 88 -17.53 1.12 -0.15
CA LEU A 88 -17.54 0.58 1.23
C LEU A 88 -17.03 1.61 2.24
N GLU A 89 -16.05 2.43 1.88
CA GLU A 89 -15.57 3.54 2.71
C GLU A 89 -16.66 4.59 2.93
N ALA A 90 -17.36 5.00 1.88
CA ALA A 90 -18.49 5.92 1.99
C ALA A 90 -19.60 5.35 2.90
N LYS A 91 -19.99 4.09 2.70
CA LYS A 91 -20.96 3.41 3.57
C LYS A 91 -20.53 3.38 5.02
N LEU A 92 -19.25 3.05 5.28
CA LEU A 92 -18.69 3.00 6.64
C LEU A 92 -18.77 4.38 7.29
N THR A 93 -18.32 5.41 6.57
CA THR A 93 -18.32 6.80 7.06
C THR A 93 -19.73 7.29 7.38
N GLU A 94 -20.70 7.08 6.47
CA GLU A 94 -22.10 7.46 6.69
C GLU A 94 -22.70 6.70 7.88
N THR A 95 -22.43 5.39 8.00
CA THR A 95 -22.96 4.56 9.08
C THR A 95 -22.37 4.96 10.44
N ILE A 96 -21.06 5.21 10.52
CA ILE A 96 -20.42 5.65 11.76
C ILE A 96 -20.92 7.05 12.15
N ASN A 97 -21.06 7.98 11.20
CA ASN A 97 -21.63 9.30 11.47
C ASN A 97 -23.05 9.20 12.01
N TYR A 98 -23.87 8.30 11.46
CA TYR A 98 -25.23 8.09 11.92
C TYR A 98 -25.24 7.54 13.36
N ILE A 99 -24.39 6.58 13.68
CA ILE A 99 -24.26 6.01 15.04
C ILE A 99 -23.84 7.10 16.05
N ASP A 100 -22.91 7.95 15.67
CA ASP A 100 -22.35 9.03 16.49
C ASP A 100 -23.41 10.12 16.75
N ASN A 101 -24.09 10.59 15.72
CA ASN A 101 -25.10 11.63 15.78
C ASN A 101 -26.34 11.22 16.60
N GLU A 102 -26.77 9.98 16.49
CA GLU A 102 -27.93 9.44 17.23
C GLU A 102 -27.57 9.00 18.64
N ASN A 103 -26.29 9.08 19.05
CA ASN A 103 -25.79 8.66 20.37
C ASN A 103 -26.23 7.23 20.74
N PHE A 104 -26.15 6.30 19.81
CA PHE A 104 -26.54 4.92 20.08
C PHE A 104 -25.65 4.29 21.15
N THR A 105 -26.28 3.52 22.04
CA THR A 105 -25.52 2.72 23.02
C THR A 105 -24.64 1.71 22.29
N ILE A 106 -23.32 1.83 22.45
CA ILE A 106 -22.35 0.93 21.87
C ILE A 106 -22.47 -0.44 22.54
N THR A 107 -22.69 -1.47 21.72
CA THR A 107 -22.83 -2.85 22.19
C THR A 107 -21.53 -3.64 22.00
N PRO A 108 -21.29 -4.71 22.78
CA PRO A 108 -20.15 -5.60 22.55
C PRO A 108 -20.09 -6.16 21.12
N ALA A 109 -21.23 -6.51 20.53
CA ALA A 109 -21.30 -7.00 19.16
C ALA A 109 -20.87 -5.95 18.12
N PHE A 110 -21.12 -4.67 18.37
CA PHE A 110 -20.63 -3.60 17.49
C PHE A 110 -19.12 -3.43 17.61
N VAL A 111 -18.55 -3.56 18.81
CA VAL A 111 -17.10 -3.57 19.02
C VAL A 111 -16.47 -4.71 18.22
N ASP A 112 -17.04 -5.91 18.24
CA ASP A 112 -16.58 -7.06 17.47
C ASP A 112 -16.58 -6.76 15.95
N ASN A 113 -17.59 -6.04 15.46
CA ASN A 113 -17.65 -5.62 14.05
C ASN A 113 -16.54 -4.61 13.70
N LEU A 114 -16.21 -3.65 14.56
CA LEU A 114 -15.10 -2.72 14.34
C LEU A 114 -13.76 -3.45 14.32
N ILE A 115 -13.52 -4.38 15.26
CA ILE A 115 -12.33 -5.23 15.29
C ILE A 115 -12.25 -6.07 14.02
N ALA A 116 -13.37 -6.59 13.53
CA ALA A 116 -13.42 -7.35 12.28
C ALA A 116 -12.97 -6.48 11.10
N ILE A 117 -13.43 -5.22 10.97
CA ILE A 117 -12.99 -4.33 9.88
C ILE A 117 -11.48 -4.07 9.97
N LEU A 118 -10.92 -3.80 11.16
CA LEU A 118 -9.47 -3.61 11.33
C LEU A 118 -8.69 -4.83 10.80
N ASN A 119 -9.13 -6.05 11.12
CA ASN A 119 -8.53 -7.27 10.60
C ASN A 119 -8.67 -7.39 9.07
N ARG A 120 -9.79 -6.94 8.48
CA ARG A 120 -9.97 -7.00 7.02
C ARG A 120 -9.13 -5.97 6.28
N ILE A 121 -8.96 -4.78 6.83
CA ILE A 121 -7.98 -3.80 6.34
C ILE A 121 -6.59 -4.43 6.29
N ALA A 122 -6.13 -5.06 7.38
CA ALA A 122 -4.84 -5.75 7.42
C ALA A 122 -4.73 -6.87 6.36
N ASN A 123 -5.78 -7.66 6.17
CA ASN A 123 -5.78 -8.74 5.17
C ASN A 123 -5.68 -8.19 3.73
N GLU A 124 -6.39 -7.10 3.41
CA GLU A 124 -6.29 -6.47 2.10
C GLU A 124 -4.89 -5.90 1.86
N GLU A 125 -4.28 -5.28 2.86
CA GLU A 125 -2.92 -4.75 2.80
C GLU A 125 -1.88 -5.85 2.64
N ASN A 126 -2.02 -6.96 3.36
CA ASN A 126 -1.17 -8.14 3.17
C ASN A 126 -1.24 -8.66 1.73
N ALA A 127 -2.44 -8.76 1.16
CA ALA A 127 -2.63 -9.18 -0.21
C ALA A 127 -2.01 -8.20 -1.22
N LEU A 128 -2.10 -6.88 -0.97
CA LEU A 128 -1.44 -5.86 -1.78
C LEU A 128 0.09 -5.93 -1.67
N GLY A 129 0.65 -6.14 -0.48
CA GLY A 129 2.08 -6.31 -0.28
C GLY A 129 2.62 -7.55 -1.00
N ASN A 130 1.88 -8.67 -0.94
CA ASN A 130 2.20 -9.88 -1.70
C ASN A 130 2.16 -9.62 -3.22
N LEU A 131 1.18 -8.87 -3.72
CA LEU A 131 1.09 -8.51 -5.14
C LEU A 131 2.27 -7.63 -5.57
N ILE A 132 2.68 -6.64 -4.77
CA ILE A 132 3.85 -5.79 -5.04
C ILE A 132 5.12 -6.64 -5.11
N GLY A 133 5.33 -7.52 -4.12
CA GLY A 133 6.50 -8.41 -4.08
C GLY A 133 6.55 -9.37 -5.27
N THR A 134 5.40 -9.95 -5.63
CA THR A 134 5.29 -10.84 -6.80
C THR A 134 5.54 -10.08 -8.10
N LEU A 135 5.05 -8.84 -8.22
CA LEU A 135 5.33 -7.96 -9.38
C LEU A 135 6.84 -7.69 -9.50
N GLY A 136 7.51 -7.33 -8.40
CA GLY A 136 8.97 -7.12 -8.39
C GLY A 136 9.75 -8.37 -8.80
N ASN A 137 9.35 -9.55 -8.30
CA ASN A 137 9.95 -10.83 -8.69
C ASN A 137 9.75 -11.13 -10.20
N ALA A 138 8.54 -10.95 -10.72
CA ALA A 138 8.26 -11.15 -12.14
C ALA A 138 9.12 -10.23 -13.03
N VAL A 139 9.23 -8.96 -12.64
CA VAL A 139 10.09 -7.97 -13.30
C VAL A 139 11.57 -8.41 -13.30
N ARG A 140 12.08 -8.84 -12.14
CA ARG A 140 13.46 -9.31 -12.00
C ARG A 140 13.75 -10.54 -12.88
N LEU A 141 12.82 -11.48 -12.98
CA LEU A 141 12.96 -12.68 -13.83
C LEU A 141 12.95 -12.35 -15.31
N LEU A 142 12.14 -11.37 -15.73
CA LEU A 142 12.03 -10.95 -17.13
C LEU A 142 13.19 -10.09 -17.62
N ALA A 143 13.70 -9.21 -16.76
CA ALA A 143 14.68 -8.18 -17.13
C ALA A 143 15.84 -8.69 -18.00
N PRO A 144 16.49 -9.86 -17.74
CA PRO A 144 17.61 -10.34 -18.54
C PRO A 144 17.29 -10.62 -20.01
N SER A 145 16.03 -10.92 -20.34
CA SER A 145 15.58 -11.29 -21.70
C SER A 145 15.03 -10.11 -22.49
N LEU A 146 14.80 -8.96 -21.86
CA LEU A 146 14.10 -7.83 -22.46
C LEU A 146 15.05 -6.93 -23.30
N THR A 147 14.48 -6.32 -24.33
CA THR A 147 15.05 -5.18 -25.04
C THR A 147 14.81 -3.88 -24.26
N LEU A 148 15.52 -2.81 -24.59
CA LEU A 148 15.36 -1.51 -23.91
C LEU A 148 13.92 -0.95 -24.03
N ALA A 149 13.29 -1.09 -25.21
CA ALA A 149 11.89 -0.68 -25.40
C ALA A 149 10.91 -1.51 -24.55
N GLN A 150 11.15 -2.81 -24.42
CA GLN A 150 10.33 -3.66 -23.56
C GLN A 150 10.52 -3.33 -22.07
N LEU A 151 11.73 -2.99 -21.62
CA LEU A 151 12.00 -2.52 -20.26
C LEU A 151 11.20 -1.26 -19.94
N GLN A 152 11.14 -0.27 -20.86
CA GLN A 152 10.30 0.92 -20.71
C GLN A 152 8.81 0.58 -20.62
N THR A 153 8.33 -0.37 -21.42
CA THR A 153 6.93 -0.83 -21.36
C THR A 153 6.63 -1.48 -20.01
N VAL A 154 7.54 -2.31 -19.49
CA VAL A 154 7.40 -2.92 -18.15
C VAL A 154 7.29 -1.84 -17.08
N ASP A 155 8.09 -0.75 -17.14
CA ASP A 155 7.98 0.36 -16.19
C ASP A 155 6.60 1.03 -16.24
N GLN A 156 6.05 1.28 -17.44
CA GLN A 156 4.71 1.86 -17.58
C GLN A 156 3.63 0.96 -16.95
N ILE A 157 3.78 -0.35 -17.09
CA ILE A 157 2.90 -1.34 -16.45
C ILE A 157 3.03 -1.28 -14.93
N VAL A 158 4.26 -1.32 -14.41
CA VAL A 158 4.54 -1.20 -12.97
C VAL A 158 3.95 0.10 -12.41
N ILE A 159 4.19 1.24 -13.06
CA ILE A 159 3.62 2.54 -12.69
C ILE A 159 2.09 2.47 -12.62
N SER A 160 1.45 1.86 -13.63
CA SER A 160 -0.01 1.75 -13.69
C SER A 160 -0.58 0.94 -12.52
N ILE A 161 0.01 -0.22 -12.23
CA ILE A 161 -0.41 -1.10 -11.12
C ILE A 161 -0.16 -0.40 -9.78
N MET A 162 1.03 0.14 -9.57
CA MET A 162 1.41 0.79 -8.31
C MET A 162 0.55 2.01 -8.00
N ARG A 163 0.13 2.78 -9.01
CA ARG A 163 -0.84 3.89 -8.80
C ARG A 163 -2.17 3.39 -8.26
N VAL A 164 -2.73 2.34 -8.85
CA VAL A 164 -4.00 1.76 -8.36
C VAL A 164 -3.85 1.22 -6.94
N ILE A 165 -2.73 0.57 -6.64
CA ILE A 165 -2.43 0.09 -5.29
C ILE A 165 -2.31 1.26 -4.31
N THR A 166 -1.62 2.33 -4.68
CA THR A 166 -1.47 3.54 -3.85
C THR A 166 -2.81 4.21 -3.57
N GLU A 167 -3.65 4.40 -4.60
CA GLU A 167 -5.01 4.93 -4.44
C GLU A 167 -5.87 4.04 -3.53
N LYS A 168 -5.78 2.70 -3.68
CA LYS A 168 -6.49 1.77 -2.80
C LYS A 168 -6.03 1.90 -1.35
N ASN A 169 -4.72 2.04 -1.12
CA ASN A 169 -4.19 2.22 0.24
C ASN A 169 -4.64 3.54 0.88
N LEU A 170 -4.86 4.62 0.11
CA LEU A 170 -5.47 5.84 0.62
C LEU A 170 -6.91 5.59 1.11
N VAL A 171 -7.69 4.77 0.40
CA VAL A 171 -9.04 4.40 0.84
C VAL A 171 -8.99 3.56 2.12
N LEU A 172 -8.04 2.61 2.22
CA LEU A 172 -7.85 1.81 3.45
C LEU A 172 -7.40 2.66 4.63
N LEU A 173 -6.49 3.62 4.41
CA LEU A 173 -6.08 4.60 5.43
C LEU A 173 -7.27 5.46 5.89
N SER A 174 -8.14 5.92 4.98
CA SER A 174 -9.36 6.66 5.34
C SER A 174 -10.27 5.85 6.26
N LYS A 175 -10.51 4.56 5.94
CA LYS A 175 -11.29 3.66 6.79
C LYS A 175 -10.64 3.46 8.16
N LEU A 176 -9.33 3.22 8.19
CA LEU A 176 -8.59 3.06 9.44
C LEU A 176 -8.76 4.30 10.33
N ARG A 177 -8.48 5.50 9.80
CA ARG A 177 -8.65 6.76 10.50
C ARG A 177 -10.05 6.98 11.02
N ARG A 178 -11.06 6.61 10.22
CA ARG A 178 -12.46 6.72 10.64
C ARG A 178 -12.75 5.86 11.85
N ILE A 179 -12.28 4.60 11.85
CA ILE A 179 -12.47 3.68 12.97
C ILE A 179 -11.67 4.14 14.20
N VAL A 180 -10.40 4.48 14.02
CA VAL A 180 -9.53 4.98 15.10
C VAL A 180 -10.14 6.21 15.75
N SER A 181 -10.54 7.20 14.97
CA SER A 181 -11.17 8.43 15.46
C SER A 181 -12.47 8.13 16.23
N PHE A 182 -13.31 7.22 15.73
CA PHE A 182 -14.53 6.82 16.43
C PHE A 182 -14.22 6.16 17.78
N ILE A 183 -13.27 5.22 17.82
CA ILE A 183 -12.86 4.52 19.05
C ILE A 183 -12.28 5.51 20.06
N VAL A 184 -11.40 6.40 19.65
CA VAL A 184 -10.74 7.38 20.52
C VAL A 184 -11.78 8.35 21.11
N ASN A 185 -12.63 8.93 20.26
CA ASN A 185 -13.61 9.95 20.68
C ASN A 185 -14.71 9.38 21.55
N ASN A 186 -15.06 8.11 21.40
CA ASN A 186 -16.15 7.46 22.13
C ASN A 186 -15.63 6.47 23.20
N SER A 187 -14.36 6.48 23.55
CA SER A 187 -13.73 5.50 24.47
C SER A 187 -14.46 5.34 25.80
N ALA A 188 -15.02 6.43 26.35
CA ALA A 188 -15.80 6.42 27.60
C ALA A 188 -17.19 5.77 27.44
N ALA A 189 -17.75 5.71 26.24
CA ALA A 189 -19.06 5.12 25.93
C ALA A 189 -18.96 3.61 25.59
N PHE A 190 -17.74 3.10 25.39
CA PHE A 190 -17.54 1.68 25.10
C PHE A 190 -17.83 0.84 26.34
N PRO A 191 -18.52 -0.32 26.17
CA PRO A 191 -18.69 -1.26 27.26
C PRO A 191 -17.33 -1.80 27.71
N THR A 192 -17.21 -2.17 28.99
CA THR A 192 -16.02 -2.85 29.49
C THR A 192 -15.72 -4.07 28.62
N PRO A 193 -14.56 -4.12 27.93
CA PRO A 193 -14.27 -5.20 27.00
C PRO A 193 -14.07 -6.52 27.75
N THR A 194 -14.58 -7.59 27.17
CA THR A 194 -14.29 -8.95 27.65
C THR A 194 -12.82 -9.31 27.36
N ALA A 195 -12.27 -10.26 28.08
CA ALA A 195 -10.91 -10.77 27.82
C ALA A 195 -10.73 -11.24 26.36
N ALA A 196 -11.78 -11.82 25.76
CA ALA A 196 -11.77 -12.24 24.36
C ALA A 196 -11.70 -11.04 23.40
N GLN A 197 -12.44 -9.96 23.66
CA GLN A 197 -12.39 -8.73 22.87
C GLN A 197 -11.04 -8.03 22.96
N VAL A 198 -10.46 -7.98 24.16
CA VAL A 198 -9.10 -7.43 24.33
C VAL A 198 -8.10 -8.23 23.52
N ALA A 199 -8.13 -9.58 23.59
CA ALA A 199 -7.25 -10.43 22.80
C ALA A 199 -7.46 -10.25 21.29
N ALA A 200 -8.71 -10.12 20.82
CA ALA A 200 -9.04 -9.88 19.42
C ALA A 200 -8.55 -8.50 18.94
N THR A 201 -8.65 -7.47 19.79
CA THR A 201 -8.12 -6.11 19.48
C THR A 201 -6.60 -6.14 19.37
N VAL A 202 -5.90 -6.78 20.31
CA VAL A 202 -4.44 -6.97 20.24
C VAL A 202 -4.05 -7.69 18.95
N ALA A 203 -4.75 -8.76 18.59
CA ALA A 203 -4.50 -9.50 17.35
C ALA A 203 -4.74 -8.64 16.10
N ALA A 204 -5.80 -7.84 16.06
CA ALA A 204 -6.12 -6.95 14.95
C ALA A 204 -5.05 -5.87 14.75
N ILE A 205 -4.62 -5.24 15.82
CA ILE A 205 -3.55 -4.22 15.78
C ILE A 205 -2.23 -4.86 15.32
N ASN A 206 -1.87 -6.04 15.86
CA ASN A 206 -0.69 -6.76 15.43
C ASN A 206 -0.74 -7.14 13.95
N SER A 207 -1.91 -7.51 13.43
CA SER A 207 -2.13 -7.79 12.00
C SER A 207 -1.95 -6.54 11.14
N LEU A 208 -2.39 -5.36 11.62
CA LEU A 208 -2.16 -4.08 10.93
C LEU A 208 -0.67 -3.70 10.86
N ILE A 209 0.11 -3.90 11.94
CA ILE A 209 1.55 -3.67 11.90
C ILE A 209 2.22 -4.69 10.94
N THR A 210 1.81 -5.95 11.00
CA THR A 210 2.31 -7.00 10.10
C THR A 210 2.03 -6.67 8.64
N SER A 211 0.87 -6.08 8.32
CA SER A 211 0.55 -5.70 6.95
C SER A 211 1.48 -4.62 6.40
N ILE A 212 1.90 -3.66 7.24
CA ILE A 212 2.93 -2.67 6.87
C ILE A 212 4.25 -3.39 6.54
N VAL A 213 4.68 -4.35 7.37
CA VAL A 213 5.90 -5.15 7.13
C VAL A 213 5.84 -5.87 5.79
N VAL A 214 4.71 -6.50 5.46
CA VAL A 214 4.54 -7.23 4.20
C VAL A 214 4.59 -6.28 3.00
N GLU A 215 3.95 -5.10 3.10
CA GLU A 215 3.99 -4.11 2.04
C GLU A 215 5.40 -3.54 1.84
N GLU A 216 6.15 -3.22 2.90
CA GLU A 216 7.53 -2.74 2.79
C GLU A 216 8.46 -3.79 2.19
N ASN A 217 8.36 -5.04 2.61
CA ASN A 217 9.11 -6.12 1.97
C ASN A 217 8.75 -6.26 0.48
N GLY A 218 7.49 -6.10 0.13
CA GLY A 218 7.05 -6.06 -1.27
C GLY A 218 7.70 -4.93 -2.05
N LEU A 219 7.79 -3.73 -1.46
CA LEU A 219 8.45 -2.57 -2.06
C LEU A 219 9.97 -2.79 -2.22
N ALA A 220 10.63 -3.41 -1.25
CA ALA A 220 12.05 -3.78 -1.36
C ALA A 220 12.29 -4.69 -2.58
N VAL A 221 11.48 -5.73 -2.76
CA VAL A 221 11.56 -6.64 -3.91
C VAL A 221 11.27 -5.91 -5.23
N LEU A 222 10.34 -4.95 -5.25
CA LEU A 222 10.07 -4.13 -6.42
C LEU A 222 11.28 -3.27 -6.80
N ILE A 223 11.93 -2.61 -5.83
CA ILE A 223 13.16 -1.82 -6.05
C ILE A 223 14.30 -2.70 -6.57
N GLU A 224 14.45 -3.92 -6.08
CA GLU A 224 15.40 -4.90 -6.65
C GLU A 224 15.09 -5.23 -8.12
N GLY A 225 13.80 -5.33 -8.46
CA GLY A 225 13.35 -5.50 -9.84
C GLY A 225 13.76 -4.32 -10.73
N GLU A 226 13.61 -3.08 -10.23
CA GLU A 226 14.07 -1.86 -10.92
C GLU A 226 15.60 -1.85 -11.11
N ALA A 227 16.33 -2.22 -10.07
CA ALA A 227 17.78 -2.36 -10.14
C ALA A 227 18.23 -3.39 -11.19
N ALA A 228 17.55 -4.53 -11.28
CA ALA A 228 17.83 -5.56 -12.30
C ALA A 228 17.57 -5.05 -13.73
N LYS A 229 16.49 -4.27 -13.93
CA LYS A 229 16.19 -3.63 -15.22
C LYS A 229 17.26 -2.60 -15.61
N LEU A 230 17.69 -1.77 -14.66
CA LEU A 230 18.74 -0.78 -14.90
C LEU A 230 20.05 -1.46 -15.33
N ASN A 231 20.46 -2.50 -14.62
CA ASN A 231 21.64 -3.29 -14.98
C ASN A 231 21.52 -3.85 -16.40
N ARG A 232 20.34 -4.36 -16.77
CA ARG A 232 20.09 -4.85 -18.15
C ARG A 232 20.15 -3.72 -19.17
N ALA A 233 19.55 -2.56 -18.90
CA ALA A 233 19.57 -1.40 -19.80
C ALA A 233 21.00 -0.90 -20.05
N VAL A 234 21.83 -0.85 -19.00
CA VAL A 234 23.25 -0.53 -19.11
C VAL A 234 23.97 -1.53 -20.01
N ALA A 235 23.76 -2.84 -19.82
CA ALA A 235 24.37 -3.89 -20.63
C ALA A 235 23.95 -3.84 -22.13
N LEU A 236 22.75 -3.35 -22.42
CA LEU A 236 22.25 -3.17 -23.80
C LEU A 236 22.80 -1.90 -24.47
N THR A 237 23.28 -0.94 -23.68
CA THR A 237 23.78 0.35 -24.20
C THR A 237 25.27 0.25 -24.50
N THR A 238 25.61 -0.18 -25.72
CA THR A 238 27.02 -0.42 -26.14
C THR A 238 27.57 0.68 -27.04
N THR A 239 26.75 1.67 -27.43
CA THR A 239 27.14 2.75 -28.34
C THR A 239 26.60 4.10 -27.87
N ALA A 240 27.22 5.19 -28.29
CA ALA A 240 26.76 6.54 -27.99
C ALA A 240 25.31 6.82 -28.43
N ALA A 241 24.88 6.21 -29.52
CA ALA A 241 23.51 6.32 -30.04
C ALA A 241 22.46 5.71 -29.08
N GLY A 242 22.84 4.79 -28.21
CA GLY A 242 21.95 4.19 -27.20
C GLY A 242 21.75 5.05 -25.94
N ILE A 243 22.61 6.03 -25.69
CA ILE A 243 22.59 6.83 -24.45
C ILE A 243 21.25 7.58 -24.27
N PRO A 244 20.65 8.25 -25.26
CA PRO A 244 19.36 8.91 -25.07
C PRO A 244 18.25 7.95 -24.63
N ALA A 245 18.22 6.73 -25.16
CA ALA A 245 17.25 5.71 -24.77
C ALA A 245 17.49 5.19 -23.35
N LEU A 246 18.74 5.06 -22.90
CA LEU A 246 19.11 4.73 -21.53
C LEU A 246 18.66 5.83 -20.56
N LEU A 247 18.85 7.11 -20.91
CA LEU A 247 18.41 8.24 -20.09
C LEU A 247 16.88 8.31 -19.99
N ALA A 248 16.17 8.11 -21.10
CA ALA A 248 14.71 8.04 -21.10
C ALA A 248 14.20 6.87 -20.23
N PHE A 249 14.89 5.72 -20.28
CA PHE A 249 14.57 4.59 -19.39
C PHE A 249 14.80 4.95 -17.92
N ASN A 250 15.89 5.64 -17.58
CA ASN A 250 16.15 6.08 -16.19
C ASN A 250 15.03 6.98 -15.65
N THR A 251 14.45 7.83 -16.49
CA THR A 251 13.29 8.66 -16.10
C THR A 251 12.09 7.81 -15.71
N THR A 252 11.86 6.67 -16.35
CA THR A 252 10.77 5.76 -15.97
C THR A 252 11.05 5.06 -14.64
N ILE A 253 12.28 4.66 -14.35
CA ILE A 253 12.68 4.15 -13.03
C ILE A 253 12.44 5.20 -11.94
N THR A 254 12.87 6.46 -12.17
CA THR A 254 12.61 7.55 -11.21
C THR A 254 11.11 7.67 -10.90
N SER A 255 10.25 7.58 -11.93
CA SER A 255 8.80 7.61 -11.75
C SER A 255 8.26 6.43 -10.92
N VAL A 256 8.86 5.25 -11.01
CA VAL A 256 8.51 4.10 -10.14
C VAL A 256 8.92 4.42 -8.71
N ILE A 257 10.13 4.93 -8.47
CA ILE A 257 10.62 5.28 -7.14
C ILE A 257 9.74 6.38 -6.51
N ASP A 258 9.29 7.39 -7.27
CA ASP A 258 8.38 8.42 -6.78
C ASP A 258 7.04 7.85 -6.27
N ILE A 259 6.49 6.84 -6.95
CA ILE A 259 5.28 6.15 -6.48
C ILE A 259 5.58 5.32 -5.22
N VAL A 260 6.75 4.69 -5.14
CA VAL A 260 7.20 3.99 -3.94
C VAL A 260 7.34 4.96 -2.76
N VAL A 261 7.85 6.18 -2.98
CA VAL A 261 7.89 7.26 -1.97
C VAL A 261 6.49 7.60 -1.48
N GLN A 262 5.54 7.86 -2.40
CA GLN A 262 4.14 8.16 -2.04
C GLN A 262 3.51 7.02 -1.24
N LYS A 263 3.78 5.76 -1.63
CA LYS A 263 3.29 4.59 -0.91
C LYS A 263 3.85 4.54 0.52
N ASN A 264 5.15 4.82 0.70
CA ASN A 264 5.78 4.85 2.01
C ASN A 264 5.22 5.94 2.93
N MET A 265 4.84 7.12 2.40
CA MET A 265 4.15 8.16 3.17
C MET A 265 2.79 7.67 3.70
N ILE A 266 2.07 6.86 2.92
CA ILE A 266 0.80 6.27 3.37
C ILE A 266 1.05 5.24 4.48
N LEU A 267 2.09 4.42 4.37
CA LEU A 267 2.45 3.43 5.39
C LEU A 267 2.88 4.09 6.71
N GLU A 268 3.61 5.22 6.64
CA GLU A 268 3.94 6.04 7.80
C GLU A 268 2.68 6.56 8.49
N ALA A 269 1.77 7.19 7.73
CA ALA A 269 0.52 7.70 8.27
C ALA A 269 -0.37 6.61 8.88
N LYS A 270 -0.32 5.36 8.36
CA LYS A 270 -0.99 4.21 8.98
C LYS A 270 -0.35 3.81 10.30
N LEU A 271 0.99 3.81 10.34
CA LEU A 271 1.73 3.49 11.56
C LEU A 271 1.36 4.48 12.68
N GLU A 272 1.32 5.78 12.39
CA GLU A 272 0.88 6.81 13.36
C GLU A 272 -0.52 6.51 13.91
N ASP A 273 -1.49 6.20 13.03
CA ASP A 273 -2.85 5.87 13.44
C ASP A 273 -2.92 4.59 14.31
N ILE A 274 -2.08 3.58 13.99
CA ILE A 274 -1.98 2.34 14.78
C ILE A 274 -1.35 2.61 16.15
N LEU A 275 -0.28 3.40 16.20
CA LEU A 275 0.37 3.77 17.46
C LEU A 275 -0.57 4.58 18.36
N ALA A 276 -1.44 5.41 17.79
CA ALA A 276 -2.49 6.11 18.54
C ALA A 276 -3.49 5.14 19.20
N LEU A 277 -3.84 4.03 18.55
CA LEU A 277 -4.65 2.97 19.16
C LEU A 277 -3.93 2.29 20.33
N LEU A 278 -2.62 2.06 20.20
CA LEU A 278 -1.80 1.44 21.25
C LEU A 278 -1.70 2.33 22.51
N ALA A 279 -1.80 3.64 22.36
CA ALA A 279 -1.80 4.58 23.48
C ALA A 279 -3.06 4.56 24.35
N LEU A 280 -4.13 3.83 23.94
CA LEU A 280 -5.42 3.78 24.67
C LEU A 280 -5.42 2.91 25.94
N GLY A 281 -4.29 2.37 26.37
CA GLY A 281 -4.17 1.76 27.70
C GLY A 281 -4.07 0.23 27.73
N PHE A 282 -3.20 -0.32 26.91
CA PHE A 282 -2.81 -1.74 26.99
C PHE A 282 -1.86 -1.98 28.16
N THR A 283 -1.98 -3.16 28.77
CA THR A 283 -1.05 -3.60 29.82
C THR A 283 0.33 -3.90 29.24
N PRO A 284 1.43 -3.83 30.03
CA PRO A 284 2.78 -4.19 29.56
C PRO A 284 2.85 -5.59 28.92
N ALA A 285 2.09 -6.55 29.43
CA ALA A 285 2.03 -7.90 28.85
C ALA A 285 1.40 -7.94 27.46
N GLN A 286 0.38 -7.09 27.20
CA GLN A 286 -0.23 -6.95 25.87
C GLN A 286 0.69 -6.19 24.92
N LEU A 287 1.37 -5.15 25.39
CA LEU A 287 2.33 -4.38 24.61
C LEU A 287 3.54 -5.22 24.18
N ALA A 288 3.98 -6.18 25.02
CA ALA A 288 5.08 -7.09 24.68
C ALA A 288 4.79 -7.96 23.44
N VAL A 289 3.51 -8.21 23.11
CA VAL A 289 3.12 -8.93 21.88
C VAL A 289 3.55 -8.18 20.63
N PHE A 290 3.56 -6.85 20.66
CA PHE A 290 3.93 -6.02 19.51
C PHE A 290 5.43 -5.91 19.29
N ALA A 291 6.26 -6.19 20.29
CA ALA A 291 7.72 -6.01 20.22
C ALA A 291 8.36 -6.79 19.06
N VAL A 292 7.93 -8.04 18.85
CA VAL A 292 8.43 -8.87 17.73
C VAL A 292 8.01 -8.28 16.38
N THR A 293 6.77 -7.86 16.24
CA THR A 293 6.25 -7.30 14.98
C THR A 293 6.88 -5.94 14.67
N LEU A 294 7.12 -5.11 15.68
CA LEU A 294 7.84 -3.85 15.54
C LEU A 294 9.31 -4.07 15.15
N SER A 295 9.96 -5.12 15.68
CA SER A 295 11.29 -5.52 15.24
C SER A 295 11.30 -5.98 13.78
N ASN A 296 10.27 -6.72 13.34
CA ASN A 296 10.11 -7.10 11.94
C ASN A 296 9.89 -5.87 11.04
N LEU A 297 9.19 -4.84 11.53
CA LEU A 297 9.03 -3.58 10.81
C LEU A 297 10.40 -2.86 10.64
N GLN A 298 11.24 -2.83 11.65
CA GLN A 298 12.60 -2.31 11.51
C GLN A 298 13.42 -3.12 10.50
N GLN A 299 13.27 -4.44 10.48
CA GLN A 299 13.94 -5.28 9.48
C GLN A 299 13.43 -5.03 8.06
N SER A 300 12.13 -4.80 7.85
CA SER A 300 11.59 -4.47 6.52
C SER A 300 12.09 -3.11 6.02
N ILE A 301 12.22 -2.11 6.91
CA ILE A 301 12.88 -0.83 6.61
C ILE A 301 14.32 -1.07 6.12
N ALA A 302 15.10 -1.89 6.84
CA ALA A 302 16.48 -2.22 6.44
C ALA A 302 16.53 -2.94 5.08
N ASN A 303 15.58 -3.83 4.79
CA ASN A 303 15.49 -4.51 3.49
C ASN A 303 15.26 -3.51 2.35
N GLU A 304 14.41 -2.50 2.53
CA GLU A 304 14.22 -1.43 1.55
C GLU A 304 15.50 -0.60 1.36
N GLU A 305 16.23 -0.27 2.42
CA GLU A 305 17.51 0.44 2.33
C GLU A 305 18.56 -0.36 1.55
N PHE A 306 18.64 -1.68 1.74
CA PHE A 306 19.52 -2.55 0.95
C PHE A 306 19.14 -2.58 -0.53
N ALA A 307 17.84 -2.62 -0.85
CA ALA A 307 17.37 -2.56 -2.22
C ALA A 307 17.73 -1.22 -2.89
N LEU A 308 17.58 -0.10 -2.18
CA LEU A 308 18.00 1.23 -2.65
C LEU A 308 19.53 1.31 -2.85
N ALA A 309 20.32 0.74 -1.95
CA ALA A 309 21.78 0.69 -2.11
C ALA A 309 22.18 -0.09 -3.37
N THR A 310 21.46 -1.17 -3.70
CA THR A 310 21.65 -1.92 -4.95
C THR A 310 21.31 -1.08 -6.19
N LEU A 311 20.23 -0.31 -6.14
CA LEU A 311 19.83 0.60 -7.23
C LEU A 311 20.88 1.70 -7.44
N ILE A 312 21.38 2.32 -6.37
CA ILE A 312 22.48 3.32 -6.43
C ILE A 312 23.75 2.71 -7.03
N GLY A 313 24.09 1.48 -6.66
CA GLY A 313 25.23 0.75 -7.24
C GLY A 313 25.10 0.59 -8.76
N ASN A 314 23.90 0.29 -9.25
CA ASN A 314 23.63 0.18 -10.69
C ASN A 314 23.65 1.55 -11.40
N GLU A 315 23.30 2.63 -10.72
CA GLU A 315 23.50 4.00 -11.22
C GLU A 315 24.99 4.31 -11.42
N ALA A 316 25.84 3.92 -10.49
CA ALA A 316 27.29 4.07 -10.65
C ALA A 316 27.84 3.26 -11.83
N LEU A 317 27.32 2.04 -12.07
CA LEU A 317 27.65 1.24 -13.26
C LEU A 317 27.22 1.95 -14.55
N LYS A 318 26.06 2.59 -14.58
CA LYS A 318 25.56 3.39 -15.71
C LYS A 318 26.52 4.54 -16.04
N VAL A 319 26.95 5.31 -15.06
CA VAL A 319 27.93 6.41 -15.25
C VAL A 319 29.22 5.88 -15.85
N ASN A 320 29.76 4.81 -15.28
CA ASN A 320 31.00 4.19 -15.78
C ASN A 320 30.87 3.66 -17.22
N ALA A 321 29.74 3.01 -17.55
CA ALA A 321 29.49 2.51 -18.91
C ALA A 321 29.43 3.64 -19.93
N VAL A 322 28.73 4.74 -19.65
CA VAL A 322 28.64 5.91 -20.53
C VAL A 322 30.02 6.59 -20.69
N ALA A 323 30.80 6.70 -19.65
CA ALA A 323 32.15 7.22 -19.70
C ALA A 323 33.07 6.37 -20.62
N GLY A 324 32.90 5.05 -20.55
CA GLY A 324 33.63 4.11 -21.43
C GLY A 324 33.22 4.16 -22.92
N ILE A 325 31.94 4.37 -23.18
CA ILE A 325 31.36 4.44 -24.54
C ILE A 325 31.74 5.76 -25.25
N THR A 326 31.80 6.85 -24.50
CA THR A 326 32.03 8.21 -25.04
C THR A 326 33.19 8.91 -24.36
N PRO A 327 34.44 8.39 -24.46
CA PRO A 327 35.56 9.02 -23.78
C PRO A 327 35.78 10.46 -24.31
N GLY A 328 35.75 11.41 -23.36
CA GLY A 328 35.90 12.84 -23.67
C GLY A 328 34.65 13.57 -24.12
N ASN A 329 33.48 12.93 -24.20
CA ASN A 329 32.22 13.62 -24.46
C ASN A 329 31.59 14.11 -23.12
N ILE A 330 31.99 15.30 -22.71
CA ILE A 330 31.50 15.93 -21.46
C ILE A 330 29.98 16.09 -21.48
N GLY A 331 29.37 16.40 -22.62
CA GLY A 331 27.91 16.59 -22.72
C GLY A 331 27.12 15.34 -22.31
N ASN A 332 27.52 14.16 -22.78
CA ASN A 332 26.89 12.91 -22.37
C ASN A 332 27.08 12.60 -20.87
N LEU A 333 28.25 12.89 -20.32
CA LEU A 333 28.53 12.71 -18.89
C LEU A 333 27.69 13.64 -18.03
N VAL A 334 27.49 14.90 -18.43
CA VAL A 334 26.60 15.84 -17.73
C VAL A 334 25.17 15.29 -17.72
N LEU A 335 24.62 14.90 -18.86
CA LEU A 335 23.25 14.35 -18.95
C LEU A 335 23.06 13.10 -18.09
N VAL A 336 24.06 12.22 -18.04
CA VAL A 336 24.02 11.04 -17.17
C VAL A 336 24.05 11.45 -15.68
N ASN A 337 24.91 12.38 -15.30
CA ASN A 337 24.96 12.87 -13.92
C ASN A 337 23.64 13.54 -13.49
N ASP A 338 23.02 14.33 -14.38
CA ASP A 338 21.73 14.95 -14.12
C ASP A 338 20.65 13.87 -13.85
N SER A 339 20.65 12.80 -14.66
CA SER A 339 19.70 11.70 -14.49
C SER A 339 19.93 10.91 -13.18
N VAL A 340 21.20 10.74 -12.75
CA VAL A 340 21.55 10.13 -11.46
C VAL A 340 21.11 11.05 -10.32
N THR A 341 21.35 12.36 -10.43
CA THR A 341 20.96 13.34 -9.41
C THR A 341 19.46 13.30 -9.17
N THR A 342 18.65 13.30 -10.22
CA THR A 342 17.18 13.25 -10.10
C THR A 342 16.71 11.98 -9.38
N LEU A 343 17.29 10.81 -9.70
CA LEU A 343 16.94 9.57 -8.99
C LEU A 343 17.39 9.60 -7.52
N LEU A 344 18.60 10.12 -7.25
CA LEU A 344 19.11 10.25 -5.88
C LEU A 344 18.27 11.20 -5.02
N GLU A 345 17.66 12.23 -5.59
CA GLU A 345 16.72 13.11 -4.89
C GLU A 345 15.48 12.32 -4.42
N SER A 346 14.88 11.50 -5.29
CA SER A 346 13.76 10.61 -4.92
C SER A 346 14.17 9.58 -3.87
N ILE A 347 15.36 8.97 -3.99
CA ILE A 347 15.89 8.03 -2.98
C ILE A 347 16.13 8.72 -1.64
N THR A 348 16.64 9.95 -1.65
CA THR A 348 16.88 10.73 -0.42
C THR A 348 15.56 11.01 0.30
N LEU A 349 14.51 11.43 -0.42
CA LEU A 349 13.19 11.64 0.14
C LEU A 349 12.64 10.34 0.76
N LYS A 350 12.80 9.21 0.06
CA LYS A 350 12.41 7.91 0.59
C LYS A 350 13.12 7.57 1.89
N ASN A 351 14.45 7.75 1.95
CA ASN A 351 15.23 7.47 3.15
C ASN A 351 14.81 8.36 4.34
N MET A 352 14.40 9.62 4.10
CA MET A 352 13.85 10.47 5.16
C MET A 352 12.56 9.90 5.76
N ILE A 353 11.67 9.35 4.94
CA ILE A 353 10.43 8.71 5.38
C ILE A 353 10.74 7.43 6.16
N LEU A 354 11.66 6.59 5.69
CA LEU A 354 12.09 5.38 6.40
C LEU A 354 12.72 5.71 7.75
N GLN A 355 13.52 6.77 7.83
CA GLN A 355 14.08 7.26 9.08
C GLN A 355 12.99 7.72 10.05
N GLN A 356 11.97 8.44 9.57
CA GLN A 356 10.85 8.89 10.40
C GLN A 356 10.11 7.69 10.99
N LYS A 357 9.73 6.69 10.18
CA LYS A 357 9.10 5.45 10.67
C LYS A 357 9.94 4.74 11.72
N ASN A 358 11.25 4.61 11.48
CA ASN A 358 12.15 3.96 12.44
C ASN A 358 12.19 4.71 13.77
N LEU A 359 12.21 6.06 13.76
CA LEU A 359 12.16 6.88 14.96
C LEU A 359 10.83 6.69 15.73
N GLU A 360 9.70 6.60 15.05
CA GLU A 360 8.41 6.35 15.69
C GLU A 360 8.37 4.99 16.37
N VAL A 361 8.87 3.93 15.70
CA VAL A 361 8.99 2.60 16.28
C VAL A 361 9.90 2.61 17.52
N ILE A 362 11.08 3.24 17.43
CA ILE A 362 12.03 3.34 18.55
C ILE A 362 11.40 4.09 19.72
N ASN A 363 10.78 5.24 19.47
CA ASN A 363 10.15 6.06 20.50
C ASN A 363 9.03 5.30 21.20
N PHE A 364 8.23 4.55 20.43
CA PHE A 364 7.19 3.70 20.99
C PHE A 364 7.77 2.59 21.86
N ILE A 365 8.79 1.86 21.40
CA ILE A 365 9.45 0.79 22.17
C ILE A 365 10.06 1.33 23.46
N LEU A 366 10.67 2.52 23.43
CA LEU A 366 11.26 3.15 24.62
C LEU A 366 10.22 3.64 25.63
N ALA A 367 8.98 3.87 25.20
CA ALA A 367 7.88 4.27 26.05
C ALA A 367 7.14 3.08 26.70
N LEU A 368 7.41 1.84 26.27
CA LEU A 368 6.88 0.59 26.86
C LEU A 368 7.57 0.25 28.17
#